data_54594995ad283c0aa8a87c77e4624f8d
#
_entry.id   54594995ad283c0aa8a87c77e4624f8d
#
_cell.length_a   1.000
_cell.length_b   1.000
_cell.length_c   1.000
_cell.angle_alpha   90.00
_cell.angle_beta   90.00
_cell.angle_gamma   90.00
#
_symmetry.space_group_name_H-M   'P 1'
#
loop_
_entity.id
_entity.type
_entity.pdbx_description
1 polymer ?
#
loop_
_entity_poly.entity_id
_entity_poly.type
_entity_poly.pdbx_seq_one_letter_code
_entity_poly.pdbx_strand_id
1 'polypeptide(L)'
;PYLCFYRMTGFYPRNIDLYKQALLHKSSSIKNEKGRLLNNERLEFLGDAVLDAVVADIVYKRFEGKREGFLTNTRSKIVQRETLNHVARQIGLDKLVKFSSRQSSHNNYMGGNAFEALIGALYLDQGYRACKKFMEERIINQYLDLEKISRKEVNFKSKLIEWSQKNKFEITFKLINQAVDEDQNPVFNTQILVENIPAGSGKGYSKKESQQEAAQETLLKIKKDPKFIDAIFQAKTEREKATEPAYYTEESPAKESSTETTESETVDIREEILTERYSDTERIIAEAEEAAFK
;
A
#
# COMPACT_ATOMS: atom_id res chain seq x y z
N PRO A 1 34.06 15.14 13.09
CA PRO A 1 33.05 14.15 12.75
C PRO A 1 31.91 14.11 13.76
N TYR A 2 32.16 14.08 15.10
CA TYR A 2 31.13 14.03 16.14
C TYR A 2 30.09 15.14 16.05
N LEU A 3 30.52 16.39 15.87
CA LEU A 3 29.64 17.55 15.75
C LEU A 3 28.72 17.48 14.52
N CYS A 4 29.20 16.87 13.43
CA CYS A 4 28.40 16.65 12.22
C CYS A 4 27.21 15.73 12.51
N PHE A 5 27.44 14.59 13.14
CA PHE A 5 26.37 13.67 13.52
C PHE A 5 25.43 14.24 14.57
N TYR A 6 25.99 15.00 15.55
CA TYR A 6 25.15 15.70 16.53
C TYR A 6 24.20 16.71 15.87
N ARG A 7 24.69 17.51 14.93
CA ARG A 7 23.84 18.46 14.20
C ARG A 7 22.73 17.76 13.41
N MET A 8 23.05 16.61 12.85
CA MET A 8 22.13 15.82 12.04
C MET A 8 21.09 15.07 12.90
N THR A 9 21.55 14.33 13.90
CA THR A 9 20.71 13.40 14.68
C THR A 9 20.18 14.00 16.00
N GLY A 10 20.83 15.01 16.53
CA GLY A 10 20.57 15.55 17.87
C GLY A 10 21.30 14.78 18.99
N PHE A 11 22.13 13.79 18.65
CA PHE A 11 22.88 12.97 19.60
C PHE A 11 24.36 12.92 19.28
N TYR A 12 25.19 12.98 20.30
CA TYR A 12 26.61 12.72 20.17
C TYR A 12 26.85 11.20 20.05
N PRO A 13 27.52 10.73 19.00
CA PRO A 13 27.89 9.31 18.90
C PRO A 13 28.71 8.83 20.12
N ARG A 14 28.30 7.72 20.71
CA ARG A 14 29.12 6.97 21.68
C ARG A 14 30.14 6.12 20.93
N ASN A 15 29.69 5.45 19.86
CA ASN A 15 30.53 4.70 18.93
C ASN A 15 30.46 5.34 17.53
N ILE A 16 31.42 6.21 17.23
CA ILE A 16 31.50 6.95 15.95
C ILE A 16 31.67 6.05 14.75
N ASP A 17 32.25 4.85 14.91
CA ASP A 17 32.56 3.97 13.80
C ASP A 17 31.30 3.34 13.19
N LEU A 18 30.24 3.15 13.98
CA LEU A 18 28.92 2.76 13.45
C LEU A 18 28.37 3.80 12.47
N TYR A 19 28.49 5.10 12.80
CA TYR A 19 28.01 6.18 11.94
C TYR A 19 28.89 6.36 10.70
N LYS A 20 30.21 6.19 10.84
CA LYS A 20 31.11 6.17 9.67
C LYS A 20 30.78 4.99 8.75
N GLN A 21 30.50 3.81 9.30
CA GLN A 21 30.11 2.64 8.52
C GLN A 21 28.78 2.84 7.80
N ALA A 22 27.80 3.50 8.42
CA ALA A 22 26.52 3.83 7.78
C ALA A 22 26.67 4.67 6.51
N LEU A 23 27.76 5.44 6.39
CA LEU A 23 28.09 6.25 5.21
C LEU A 23 28.85 5.48 4.11
N LEU A 24 29.22 4.23 4.32
CA LEU A 24 30.00 3.43 3.37
C LEU A 24 29.08 2.62 2.47
N HIS A 25 28.82 3.12 1.26
CA HIS A 25 28.11 2.35 0.24
C HIS A 25 28.89 1.09 -0.13
N LYS A 26 28.21 0.00 -0.49
CA LYS A 26 28.84 -1.30 -0.89
C LYS A 26 29.91 -1.18 -1.98
N SER A 27 29.84 -0.16 -2.83
CA SER A 27 30.84 0.08 -3.88
C SER A 27 32.14 0.70 -3.37
N SER A 28 32.23 1.12 -2.09
CA SER A 28 33.38 1.86 -1.56
C SER A 28 34.66 1.03 -1.49
N SER A 29 34.58 -0.31 -1.53
CA SER A 29 35.71 -1.26 -1.50
C SER A 29 36.65 -1.10 -0.28
N ILE A 30 36.20 -0.46 0.79
CA ILE A 30 36.98 -0.28 2.03
C ILE A 30 36.98 -1.60 2.81
N LYS A 31 38.14 -2.02 3.29
CA LYS A 31 38.32 -3.24 4.11
C LYS A 31 38.66 -2.87 5.55
N ASN A 32 38.18 -3.68 6.49
CA ASN A 32 38.60 -3.60 7.88
C ASN A 32 39.99 -4.26 8.08
N GLU A 33 40.52 -4.19 9.31
CA GLU A 33 41.82 -4.80 9.70
C GLU A 33 41.87 -6.31 9.44
N LYS A 34 40.71 -7.00 9.43
CA LYS A 34 40.58 -8.43 9.13
C LYS A 34 40.37 -8.73 7.63
N GLY A 35 40.56 -7.74 6.75
CA GLY A 35 40.42 -7.89 5.30
C GLY A 35 38.99 -8.03 4.79
N ARG A 36 37.96 -7.90 5.65
CA ARG A 36 36.56 -7.99 5.26
C ARG A 36 36.08 -6.63 4.74
N LEU A 37 35.24 -6.62 3.69
CA LEU A 37 34.64 -5.41 3.16
C LEU A 37 33.74 -4.76 4.23
N LEU A 38 33.99 -3.47 4.47
CA LEU A 38 33.14 -2.61 5.29
C LEU A 38 32.16 -1.88 4.39
N ASN A 39 30.88 -2.09 4.63
CA ASN A 39 29.79 -1.38 3.98
C ASN A 39 28.62 -1.18 4.94
N ASN A 40 27.58 -0.49 4.46
CA ASN A 40 26.42 -0.15 5.26
C ASN A 40 25.27 -1.19 5.16
N GLU A 41 25.36 -2.24 4.33
CA GLU A 41 24.23 -3.16 4.05
C GLU A 41 23.63 -3.80 5.31
N ARG A 42 24.47 -4.20 6.28
CA ARG A 42 23.96 -4.78 7.54
C ARG A 42 23.28 -3.75 8.44
N LEU A 43 23.76 -2.51 8.44
CA LEU A 43 23.13 -1.41 9.17
C LEU A 43 21.85 -0.97 8.48
N GLU A 44 21.81 -0.95 7.16
CA GLU A 44 20.62 -0.72 6.33
C GLU A 44 19.53 -1.74 6.65
N PHE A 45 19.84 -3.04 6.61
CA PHE A 45 18.92 -4.12 6.96
C PHE A 45 18.30 -3.95 8.36
N LEU A 46 19.12 -3.65 9.37
CA LEU A 46 18.64 -3.43 10.74
C LEU A 46 17.84 -2.13 10.82
N GLY A 47 18.34 -1.10 10.17
CA GLY A 47 17.75 0.25 10.21
C GLY A 47 16.38 0.32 9.53
N ASP A 48 16.17 -0.40 8.43
CA ASP A 48 14.86 -0.54 7.79
C ASP A 48 13.81 -1.07 8.77
N ALA A 49 14.08 -2.19 9.43
CA ALA A 49 13.16 -2.76 10.42
C ALA A 49 12.89 -1.83 11.61
N VAL A 50 13.94 -1.16 12.13
CA VAL A 50 13.80 -0.19 13.25
C VAL A 50 13.02 1.05 12.80
N LEU A 51 13.27 1.55 11.60
CA LEU A 51 12.58 2.70 11.03
C LEU A 51 11.09 2.41 10.87
N ASP A 52 10.75 1.25 10.31
CA ASP A 52 9.36 0.79 10.18
C ASP A 52 8.65 0.76 11.53
N ALA A 53 9.27 0.18 12.56
CA ALA A 53 8.70 0.12 13.91
C ALA A 53 8.54 1.52 14.53
N VAL A 54 9.54 2.38 14.39
CA VAL A 54 9.52 3.76 14.91
C VAL A 54 8.43 4.58 14.25
N VAL A 55 8.34 4.52 12.91
CA VAL A 55 7.30 5.25 12.16
C VAL A 55 5.91 4.72 12.47
N ALA A 56 5.75 3.39 12.62
CA ALA A 56 4.49 2.79 13.04
C ALA A 56 4.03 3.32 14.41
N ASP A 57 4.92 3.38 15.40
CA ASP A 57 4.61 3.92 16.74
C ASP A 57 4.23 5.41 16.68
N ILE A 58 4.93 6.20 15.87
CA ILE A 58 4.62 7.64 15.69
C ILE A 58 3.24 7.81 15.03
N VAL A 59 2.98 7.11 13.93
CA VAL A 59 1.73 7.20 13.17
C VAL A 59 0.56 6.70 14.01
N TYR A 60 0.72 5.60 14.73
CA TYR A 60 -0.29 5.06 15.64
C TYR A 60 -0.72 6.08 16.69
N LYS A 61 0.24 6.74 17.35
CA LYS A 61 -0.03 7.74 18.40
C LYS A 61 -0.56 9.06 17.83
N ARG A 62 -0.13 9.44 16.64
CA ARG A 62 -0.54 10.71 16.00
C ARG A 62 -1.95 10.67 15.47
N PHE A 63 -2.40 9.52 14.98
CA PHE A 63 -3.69 9.34 14.31
C PHE A 63 -4.60 8.41 15.10
N GLU A 64 -4.89 8.77 16.35
CA GLU A 64 -5.84 8.03 17.19
C GLU A 64 -7.21 7.89 16.50
N GLY A 65 -7.81 6.72 16.59
CA GLY A 65 -9.11 6.42 15.99
C GLY A 65 -9.11 6.16 14.48
N LYS A 66 -7.96 6.21 13.78
CA LYS A 66 -7.87 5.80 12.38
C LYS A 66 -7.73 4.27 12.27
N ARG A 67 -8.33 3.71 11.20
CA ARG A 67 -8.27 2.27 10.93
C ARG A 67 -6.88 1.84 10.47
N GLU A 68 -6.58 0.56 10.62
CA GLU A 68 -5.30 -0.08 10.28
C GLU A 68 -4.82 0.28 8.86
N GLY A 69 -5.68 0.19 7.84
CA GLY A 69 -5.31 0.50 6.45
C GLY A 69 -4.83 1.95 6.25
N PHE A 70 -5.37 2.92 7.00
CA PHE A 70 -4.89 4.30 6.98
C PHE A 70 -3.48 4.39 7.59
N LEU A 71 -3.25 3.72 8.73
CA LEU A 71 -1.97 3.73 9.43
C LEU A 71 -0.88 3.08 8.58
N THR A 72 -1.17 1.92 7.99
CA THR A 72 -0.26 1.20 7.07
C THR A 72 0.07 2.02 5.83
N ASN A 73 -0.91 2.64 5.19
CA ASN A 73 -0.67 3.49 4.03
C ASN A 73 0.17 4.73 4.39
N THR A 74 -0.12 5.38 5.52
CA THR A 74 0.64 6.55 5.99
C THR A 74 2.08 6.17 6.31
N ARG A 75 2.32 5.07 7.05
CA ARG A 75 3.65 4.54 7.29
C ARG A 75 4.40 4.31 5.99
N SER A 76 3.82 3.54 5.05
CA SER A 76 4.45 3.22 3.77
C SER A 76 4.88 4.46 2.98
N LYS A 77 4.11 5.54 3.02
CA LYS A 77 4.47 6.81 2.37
C LYS A 77 5.63 7.53 3.05
N ILE A 78 5.79 7.38 4.36
CA ILE A 78 6.90 7.98 5.09
C ILE A 78 8.19 7.23 4.83
N VAL A 79 8.14 5.88 4.85
CA VAL A 79 9.32 5.03 4.67
C VAL A 79 9.62 4.69 3.21
N GLN A 80 8.80 5.12 2.26
CA GLN A 80 9.08 4.87 0.85
C GLN A 80 10.40 5.54 0.41
N ARG A 81 11.09 4.89 -0.50
CA ARG A 81 12.41 5.29 -1.00
C ARG A 81 12.52 6.74 -1.43
N GLU A 82 11.49 7.28 -2.09
CA GLU A 82 11.47 8.68 -2.54
C GLU A 82 11.49 9.65 -1.37
N THR A 83 10.70 9.39 -0.33
CA THR A 83 10.66 10.20 0.89
C THR A 83 11.98 10.13 1.63
N LEU A 84 12.55 8.93 1.81
CA LEU A 84 13.84 8.77 2.50
C LEU A 84 14.99 9.44 1.73
N ASN A 85 15.01 9.35 0.42
CA ASN A 85 15.99 10.09 -0.40
C ASN A 85 15.82 11.60 -0.30
N HIS A 86 14.57 12.08 -0.24
CA HIS A 86 14.31 13.50 -0.02
C HIS A 86 14.84 13.95 1.35
N VAL A 87 14.51 13.25 2.40
CA VAL A 87 14.98 13.51 3.77
C VAL A 87 16.50 13.47 3.84
N ALA A 88 17.14 12.45 3.27
CA ALA A 88 18.59 12.33 3.26
C ALA A 88 19.28 13.56 2.64
N ARG A 89 18.71 14.11 1.57
CA ARG A 89 19.19 15.36 0.95
C ARG A 89 18.98 16.57 1.85
N GLN A 90 17.83 16.69 2.49
CA GLN A 90 17.50 17.82 3.37
C GLN A 90 18.45 17.90 4.58
N ILE A 91 18.80 16.76 5.17
CA ILE A 91 19.76 16.71 6.29
C ILE A 91 21.24 16.69 5.84
N GLY A 92 21.50 16.71 4.53
CA GLY A 92 22.86 16.69 3.95
C GLY A 92 23.60 15.36 4.06
N LEU A 93 22.87 14.26 4.33
CA LEU A 93 23.44 12.92 4.46
C LEU A 93 24.01 12.41 3.14
N ASP A 94 23.35 12.69 2.03
CA ASP A 94 23.76 12.35 0.67
C ASP A 94 25.18 12.79 0.32
N LYS A 95 25.58 13.96 0.82
CA LYS A 95 26.93 14.54 0.61
C LYS A 95 28.03 13.83 1.41
N LEU A 96 27.65 13.07 2.42
CA LEU A 96 28.57 12.35 3.30
C LEU A 96 28.80 10.90 2.88
N VAL A 97 27.92 10.34 2.04
CA VAL A 97 28.00 8.97 1.57
C VAL A 97 29.25 8.78 0.70
N LYS A 98 30.05 7.77 1.02
CA LYS A 98 31.25 7.39 0.28
C LYS A 98 30.94 6.25 -0.69
N PHE A 99 31.19 6.44 -1.96
CA PHE A 99 30.99 5.49 -3.03
C PHE A 99 32.12 5.54 -4.07
N SER A 100 32.24 4.49 -4.89
CA SER A 100 33.21 4.48 -6.00
C SER A 100 32.69 5.30 -7.18
N SER A 101 33.52 6.15 -7.75
CA SER A 101 33.23 7.09 -8.85
C SER A 101 32.77 6.42 -10.17
N ARG A 102 32.91 5.10 -10.30
CA ARG A 102 32.53 4.36 -11.50
C ARG A 102 31.00 4.18 -11.69
N GLN A 103 30.18 4.57 -10.71
CA GLN A 103 28.71 4.38 -10.74
C GLN A 103 27.92 5.70 -10.65
N SER A 104 28.33 6.71 -11.38
CA SER A 104 27.72 8.05 -11.31
C SER A 104 26.27 8.17 -11.82
N SER A 105 25.75 7.19 -12.55
CA SER A 105 24.42 7.27 -13.18
C SER A 105 23.24 6.77 -12.32
N HIS A 106 23.48 6.09 -11.18
CA HIS A 106 22.43 5.55 -10.31
C HIS A 106 22.37 6.19 -8.91
N ASN A 107 22.84 7.44 -8.77
CA ASN A 107 22.94 8.14 -7.48
C ASN A 107 21.61 8.43 -6.75
N ASN A 108 20.46 8.22 -7.39
CA ASN A 108 19.16 8.57 -6.79
C ASN A 108 18.71 7.66 -5.62
N TYR A 109 19.36 6.52 -5.41
CA TYR A 109 18.93 5.54 -4.40
C TYR A 109 19.84 5.45 -3.16
N MET A 110 21.02 6.03 -3.20
CA MET A 110 22.02 5.88 -2.14
C MET A 110 21.67 6.64 -0.86
N GLY A 111 20.92 7.72 -0.97
CA GLY A 111 20.51 8.53 0.17
C GLY A 111 19.58 7.81 1.12
N GLY A 112 18.57 7.11 0.60
CA GLY A 112 17.61 6.34 1.38
C GLY A 112 18.26 5.19 2.14
N ASN A 113 19.08 4.39 1.45
CA ASN A 113 19.82 3.29 2.06
C ASN A 113 20.79 3.79 3.16
N ALA A 114 21.45 4.91 2.93
CA ALA A 114 22.30 5.53 3.95
C ALA A 114 21.50 6.07 5.13
N PHE A 115 20.27 6.55 4.90
CA PHE A 115 19.38 6.99 5.98
C PHE A 115 18.92 5.81 6.84
N GLU A 116 18.51 4.71 6.24
CA GLU A 116 18.20 3.47 6.96
C GLU A 116 19.43 2.98 7.73
N ALA A 117 20.62 2.96 7.13
CA ALA A 117 21.85 2.59 7.80
C ALA A 117 22.20 3.53 8.97
N LEU A 118 21.89 4.84 8.86
CA LEU A 118 22.04 5.81 9.95
C LEU A 118 21.10 5.50 11.11
N ILE A 119 19.86 5.11 10.84
CA ILE A 119 18.91 4.64 11.86
C ILE A 119 19.44 3.38 12.54
N GLY A 120 19.97 2.43 11.78
CA GLY A 120 20.60 1.22 12.34
C GLY A 120 21.79 1.52 13.25
N ALA A 121 22.65 2.47 12.84
CA ALA A 121 23.77 2.94 13.64
C ALA A 121 23.30 3.63 14.94
N LEU A 122 22.34 4.53 14.84
CA LEU A 122 21.76 5.24 15.98
C LEU A 122 21.08 4.26 16.96
N TYR A 123 20.38 3.25 16.45
CA TYR A 123 19.76 2.21 17.26
C TYR A 123 20.78 1.41 18.05
N LEU A 124 21.86 0.95 17.42
CA LEU A 124 22.92 0.21 18.10
C LEU A 124 23.66 1.04 19.13
N ASP A 125 23.81 2.33 18.90
CA ASP A 125 24.55 3.26 19.74
C ASP A 125 23.71 3.82 20.91
N GLN A 126 22.45 4.18 20.67
CA GLN A 126 21.60 4.95 21.59
C GLN A 126 20.24 4.29 21.89
N GLY A 127 19.86 3.26 21.13
CA GLY A 127 18.63 2.50 21.31
C GLY A 127 17.38 3.13 20.65
N TYR A 128 16.26 2.46 20.80
CA TYR A 128 14.98 2.79 20.15
C TYR A 128 14.49 4.20 20.46
N ARG A 129 14.59 4.64 21.71
CA ARG A 129 14.10 5.97 22.13
C ARG A 129 14.82 7.12 21.41
N ALA A 130 16.13 6.95 21.14
CA ALA A 130 16.90 7.93 20.39
C ALA A 130 16.46 7.97 18.92
N CYS A 131 16.22 6.81 18.27
CA CYS A 131 15.69 6.73 16.93
C CYS A 131 14.33 7.41 16.83
N LYS A 132 13.43 7.14 17.77
CA LYS A 132 12.11 7.76 17.81
C LYS A 132 12.21 9.28 17.95
N LYS A 133 12.99 9.77 18.91
CA LYS A 133 13.21 11.20 19.10
C LYS A 133 13.83 11.88 17.89
N PHE A 134 14.79 11.23 17.23
CA PHE A 134 15.36 11.69 15.97
C PHE A 134 14.30 11.83 14.88
N MET A 135 13.50 10.78 14.68
CA MET A 135 12.44 10.80 13.67
C MET A 135 11.38 11.86 13.94
N GLU A 136 10.92 12.01 15.18
CA GLU A 136 9.90 13.00 15.55
C GLU A 136 10.42 14.43 15.44
N GLU A 137 11.53 14.76 16.14
CA GLU A 137 11.97 16.13 16.32
C GLU A 137 12.78 16.68 15.13
N ARG A 138 13.57 15.82 14.45
CA ARG A 138 14.49 16.26 13.41
C ARG A 138 14.00 15.96 12.00
N ILE A 139 13.19 14.91 11.83
CA ILE A 139 12.74 14.49 10.50
C ILE A 139 11.30 14.91 10.27
N ILE A 140 10.37 14.39 11.04
CA ILE A 140 8.94 14.63 10.81
C ILE A 140 8.59 16.09 11.02
N ASN A 141 8.91 16.66 12.17
CA ASN A 141 8.52 18.03 12.48
C ASN A 141 9.19 19.09 11.61
N GLN A 142 10.33 18.78 10.97
CA GLN A 142 11.08 19.75 10.18
C GLN A 142 10.89 19.58 8.66
N TYR A 143 10.73 18.34 8.17
CA TYR A 143 10.79 18.05 6.74
C TYR A 143 9.57 17.32 6.19
N LEU A 144 8.70 16.76 7.05
CA LEU A 144 7.56 15.97 6.63
C LEU A 144 6.26 16.53 7.23
N ASP A 145 5.34 16.93 6.36
CA ASP A 145 3.97 17.26 6.75
C ASP A 145 3.13 15.98 6.78
N LEU A 146 2.98 15.38 7.98
CA LEU A 146 2.21 14.14 8.15
C LEU A 146 0.75 14.27 7.71
N GLU A 147 0.13 15.42 7.92
CA GLU A 147 -1.25 15.67 7.50
C GLU A 147 -1.36 15.65 5.98
N LYS A 148 -0.42 16.30 5.31
CA LYS A 148 -0.35 16.33 3.85
C LYS A 148 -0.01 14.94 3.28
N ILE A 149 0.95 14.23 3.88
CA ILE A 149 1.34 12.88 3.48
C ILE A 149 0.17 11.91 3.66
N SER A 150 -0.55 11.98 4.76
CA SER A 150 -1.70 11.12 5.04
C SER A 150 -2.87 11.36 4.07
N ARG A 151 -3.05 12.61 3.60
CA ARG A 151 -4.08 12.98 2.61
C ARG A 151 -3.62 12.74 1.18
N LYS A 152 -2.31 12.69 0.91
CA LYS A 152 -1.77 12.58 -0.44
C LYS A 152 -2.02 11.20 -1.02
N GLU A 153 -2.68 11.22 -2.16
CA GLU A 153 -3.04 10.10 -3.02
C GLU A 153 -4.03 9.09 -2.42
N VAL A 154 -5.28 9.43 -2.58
CA VAL A 154 -6.29 8.39 -2.71
C VAL A 154 -5.93 7.60 -3.98
N ASN A 155 -5.42 6.38 -3.83
CA ASN A 155 -5.20 5.50 -4.97
C ASN A 155 -6.56 5.03 -5.49
N PHE A 156 -7.17 5.86 -6.34
CA PHE A 156 -8.50 5.60 -6.88
C PHE A 156 -8.56 4.28 -7.65
N LYS A 157 -7.46 3.92 -8.34
CA LYS A 157 -7.36 2.64 -9.04
C LYS A 157 -7.46 1.46 -8.06
N SER A 158 -6.68 1.46 -6.98
CA SER A 158 -6.76 0.39 -5.97
C SER A 158 -8.13 0.35 -5.29
N LYS A 159 -8.70 1.51 -4.95
CA LYS A 159 -10.06 1.57 -4.38
C LYS A 159 -11.13 1.02 -5.31
N LEU A 160 -11.03 1.30 -6.60
CA LEU A 160 -11.96 0.78 -7.59
C LEU A 160 -11.81 -0.75 -7.74
N ILE A 161 -10.57 -1.25 -7.75
CA ILE A 161 -10.29 -2.70 -7.80
C ILE A 161 -10.84 -3.40 -6.54
N GLU A 162 -10.58 -2.87 -5.34
CA GLU A 162 -11.12 -3.39 -4.08
C GLU A 162 -12.65 -3.40 -4.08
N TRP A 163 -13.27 -2.30 -4.56
CA TRP A 163 -14.71 -2.20 -4.69
C TRP A 163 -15.27 -3.25 -5.67
N SER A 164 -14.63 -3.44 -6.82
CA SER A 164 -15.08 -4.42 -7.81
C SER A 164 -14.95 -5.85 -7.30
N GLN A 165 -13.83 -6.20 -6.64
CA GLN A 165 -13.62 -7.51 -6.03
C GLN A 165 -14.66 -7.80 -4.94
N LYS A 166 -14.89 -6.85 -4.02
CA LYS A 166 -15.88 -6.98 -2.96
C LYS A 166 -17.29 -7.20 -3.50
N ASN A 167 -17.65 -6.56 -4.60
CA ASN A 167 -18.99 -6.63 -5.19
C ASN A 167 -19.07 -7.61 -6.36
N LYS A 168 -17.97 -8.35 -6.66
CA LYS A 168 -17.87 -9.32 -7.75
C LYS A 168 -18.22 -8.75 -9.13
N PHE A 169 -17.80 -7.49 -9.40
CA PHE A 169 -17.89 -6.88 -10.73
C PHE A 169 -16.62 -7.10 -11.51
N GLU A 170 -16.74 -7.29 -12.83
CA GLU A 170 -15.62 -7.27 -13.76
C GLU A 170 -15.28 -5.85 -14.16
N ILE A 171 -13.99 -5.48 -14.07
CA ILE A 171 -13.51 -4.17 -14.53
C ILE A 171 -12.38 -4.33 -15.53
N THR A 172 -12.41 -3.52 -16.57
CA THR A 172 -11.39 -3.49 -17.61
C THR A 172 -10.85 -2.07 -17.79
N PHE A 173 -9.52 -1.92 -17.78
CA PHE A 173 -8.82 -0.67 -18.09
C PHE A 173 -8.39 -0.67 -19.54
N LYS A 174 -9.10 0.07 -20.39
CA LYS A 174 -8.85 0.13 -21.83
C LYS A 174 -8.10 1.42 -22.18
N LEU A 175 -6.89 1.28 -22.73
CA LEU A 175 -6.19 2.42 -23.32
C LEU A 175 -6.87 2.78 -24.64
N ILE A 176 -7.46 3.97 -24.74
CA ILE A 176 -8.18 4.43 -25.94
C ILE A 176 -7.19 4.92 -26.99
N ASN A 177 -6.31 5.84 -26.61
CA ASN A 177 -5.24 6.32 -27.46
C ASN A 177 -4.02 6.77 -26.65
N GLN A 178 -2.90 6.89 -27.37
CA GLN A 178 -1.70 7.56 -26.93
C GLN A 178 -1.42 8.65 -27.97
N ALA A 179 -1.40 9.90 -27.53
CA ALA A 179 -1.11 11.07 -28.35
C ALA A 179 0.11 11.80 -27.80
N VAL A 180 0.55 12.84 -28.48
CA VAL A 180 1.61 13.74 -28.03
C VAL A 180 0.98 15.12 -27.94
N ASP A 181 1.24 15.88 -26.90
CA ASP A 181 0.78 17.26 -26.76
C ASP A 181 1.63 18.25 -27.58
N GLU A 182 1.30 19.54 -27.50
CA GLU A 182 2.01 20.62 -28.22
C GLU A 182 3.49 20.72 -27.79
N ASP A 183 3.81 20.28 -26.54
CA ASP A 183 5.18 20.27 -25.98
C ASP A 183 5.91 18.94 -26.20
N GLN A 184 5.38 18.06 -27.06
CA GLN A 184 5.93 16.72 -27.36
C GLN A 184 5.93 15.75 -26.17
N ASN A 185 5.12 15.97 -25.14
CA ASN A 185 4.96 15.02 -24.04
C ASN A 185 3.92 13.94 -24.40
N PRO A 186 4.16 12.69 -24.03
CA PRO A 186 3.21 11.61 -24.28
C PRO A 186 1.95 11.78 -23.41
N VAL A 187 0.78 11.71 -24.04
CA VAL A 187 -0.53 11.80 -23.38
C VAL A 187 -1.28 10.49 -23.57
N PHE A 188 -1.72 9.92 -22.46
CA PHE A 188 -2.47 8.66 -22.43
C PHE A 188 -3.92 8.93 -22.06
N ASN A 189 -4.87 8.34 -22.83
CA ASN A 189 -6.29 8.37 -22.50
C ASN A 189 -6.75 6.96 -22.16
N THR A 190 -7.23 6.75 -20.93
CA THR A 190 -7.74 5.48 -20.44
C THR A 190 -9.25 5.58 -20.20
N GLN A 191 -10.00 4.56 -20.61
CA GLN A 191 -11.40 4.36 -20.27
C GLN A 191 -11.54 3.12 -19.39
N ILE A 192 -12.37 3.18 -18.39
CA ILE A 192 -12.74 2.04 -17.55
C ILE A 192 -14.11 1.54 -17.99
N LEU A 193 -14.20 0.22 -18.11
CA LEU A 193 -15.45 -0.49 -18.32
C LEU A 193 -15.75 -1.28 -17.04
N VAL A 194 -17.01 -1.24 -16.60
CA VAL A 194 -17.55 -2.08 -15.53
C VAL A 194 -18.63 -2.96 -16.14
N GLU A 195 -18.49 -4.27 -16.10
CA GLU A 195 -19.37 -5.23 -16.81
C GLU A 195 -19.53 -4.87 -18.30
N ASN A 196 -18.43 -4.50 -18.95
CA ASN A 196 -18.39 -4.01 -20.33
C ASN A 196 -19.15 -2.67 -20.60
N ILE A 197 -19.70 -2.04 -19.57
CA ILE A 197 -20.38 -0.73 -19.67
C ILE A 197 -19.37 0.39 -19.44
N PRO A 198 -19.27 1.40 -20.34
CA PRO A 198 -18.38 2.54 -20.17
C PRO A 198 -18.68 3.31 -18.87
N ALA A 199 -17.67 3.40 -18.01
CA ALA A 199 -17.80 4.05 -16.71
C ALA A 199 -17.14 5.43 -16.70
N GLY A 200 -15.84 5.50 -16.43
CA GLY A 200 -15.08 6.74 -16.39
C GLY A 200 -13.94 6.74 -17.39
N SER A 201 -13.46 7.95 -17.73
CA SER A 201 -12.32 8.19 -18.59
C SER A 201 -11.28 9.05 -17.87
N GLY A 202 -10.01 8.97 -18.27
CA GLY A 202 -8.95 9.78 -17.68
C GLY A 202 -7.83 10.04 -18.66
N LYS A 203 -7.24 11.23 -18.54
CA LYS A 203 -6.13 11.70 -19.35
C LYS A 203 -4.92 11.97 -18.44
N GLY A 204 -3.73 11.56 -18.85
CA GLY A 204 -2.52 11.83 -18.06
C GLY A 204 -1.26 11.66 -18.89
N TYR A 205 -0.15 12.17 -18.37
CA TYR A 205 1.17 12.06 -19.00
C TYR A 205 1.84 10.69 -18.79
N SER A 206 1.17 9.81 -18.07
CA SER A 206 1.56 8.41 -17.91
C SER A 206 0.32 7.51 -17.89
N LYS A 207 0.52 6.22 -18.25
CA LYS A 207 -0.56 5.21 -18.12
C LYS A 207 -1.11 5.12 -16.68
N LYS A 208 -0.24 5.28 -15.67
CA LYS A 208 -0.62 5.25 -14.26
C LYS A 208 -1.54 6.43 -13.92
N GLU A 209 -1.19 7.61 -14.35
CA GLU A 209 -1.94 8.84 -14.10
C GLU A 209 -3.31 8.81 -14.79
N SER A 210 -3.37 8.45 -16.08
CA SER A 210 -4.64 8.34 -16.81
C SER A 210 -5.58 7.29 -16.20
N GLN A 211 -5.03 6.17 -15.69
CA GLN A 211 -5.81 5.13 -14.99
C GLN A 211 -6.33 5.61 -13.63
N GLN A 212 -5.56 6.44 -12.91
CA GLN A 212 -5.99 7.02 -11.64
C GLN A 212 -7.15 7.99 -11.84
N GLU A 213 -7.06 8.86 -12.83
CA GLU A 213 -8.11 9.82 -13.15
C GLU A 213 -9.40 9.10 -13.63
N ALA A 214 -9.26 8.13 -14.54
CA ALA A 214 -10.38 7.30 -14.96
C ALA A 214 -11.06 6.57 -13.79
N ALA A 215 -10.28 6.05 -12.84
CA ALA A 215 -10.81 5.37 -11.66
C ALA A 215 -11.52 6.35 -10.71
N GLN A 216 -11.02 7.57 -10.56
CA GLN A 216 -11.68 8.63 -9.80
C GLN A 216 -13.05 8.96 -10.39
N GLU A 217 -13.12 9.18 -11.70
CA GLU A 217 -14.38 9.48 -12.39
C GLU A 217 -15.36 8.31 -12.28
N THR A 218 -14.89 7.07 -12.44
CA THR A 218 -15.71 5.85 -12.26
C THR A 218 -16.32 5.77 -10.86
N LEU A 219 -15.52 5.98 -9.80
CA LEU A 219 -16.00 5.97 -8.41
C LEU A 219 -17.01 7.10 -8.14
N LEU A 220 -16.82 8.26 -8.74
CA LEU A 220 -17.79 9.36 -8.65
C LEU A 220 -19.10 9.01 -9.36
N LYS A 221 -19.03 8.37 -10.54
CA LYS A 221 -20.20 7.93 -11.28
C LYS A 221 -20.97 6.86 -10.52
N ILE A 222 -20.30 5.86 -9.96
CA ILE A 222 -20.89 4.84 -9.08
C ILE A 222 -21.63 5.49 -7.90
N LYS A 223 -21.07 6.56 -7.32
CA LYS A 223 -21.66 7.23 -6.16
C LYS A 223 -22.85 8.15 -6.51
N LYS A 224 -22.88 8.75 -7.70
CA LYS A 224 -23.79 9.82 -8.06
C LYS A 224 -24.87 9.44 -9.08
N ASP A 225 -24.69 8.35 -9.83
CA ASP A 225 -25.56 7.93 -10.91
C ASP A 225 -26.25 6.59 -10.61
N PRO A 226 -27.48 6.61 -10.06
CA PRO A 226 -28.23 5.40 -9.75
C PRO A 226 -28.53 4.58 -11.02
N LYS A 227 -28.77 5.22 -12.18
CA LYS A 227 -29.05 4.51 -13.44
C LYS A 227 -27.83 3.70 -13.92
N PHE A 228 -26.64 4.25 -13.71
CA PHE A 228 -25.41 3.53 -14.00
C PHE A 228 -25.25 2.31 -13.09
N ILE A 229 -25.58 2.45 -11.79
CA ILE A 229 -25.55 1.33 -10.84
C ILE A 229 -26.51 0.23 -11.29
N ASP A 230 -27.76 0.58 -11.60
CA ASP A 230 -28.76 -0.38 -12.04
C ASP A 230 -28.30 -1.12 -13.31
N ALA A 231 -27.72 -0.40 -14.28
CA ALA A 231 -27.21 -0.99 -15.51
C ALA A 231 -26.07 -2.00 -15.27
N ILE A 232 -25.10 -1.68 -14.40
CA ILE A 232 -24.00 -2.61 -14.11
C ILE A 232 -24.46 -3.83 -13.30
N PHE A 233 -25.46 -3.68 -12.41
CA PHE A 233 -26.06 -4.83 -11.72
C PHE A 233 -26.84 -5.74 -12.66
N GLN A 234 -27.57 -5.18 -13.61
CA GLN A 234 -28.28 -5.95 -14.64
C GLN A 234 -27.27 -6.72 -15.50
N ALA A 235 -26.23 -6.06 -16.02
CA ALA A 235 -25.19 -6.71 -16.82
C ALA A 235 -24.47 -7.83 -16.05
N LYS A 236 -24.20 -7.63 -14.76
CA LYS A 236 -23.63 -8.67 -13.89
C LYS A 236 -24.55 -9.88 -13.79
N THR A 237 -25.85 -9.65 -13.55
CA THR A 237 -26.85 -10.74 -13.46
C THR A 237 -26.96 -11.52 -14.77
N GLU A 238 -26.90 -10.84 -15.90
CA GLU A 238 -26.89 -11.49 -17.24
C GLU A 238 -25.64 -12.33 -17.45
N ARG A 239 -24.46 -11.86 -17.05
CA ARG A 239 -23.21 -12.60 -17.08
C ARG A 239 -23.26 -13.85 -16.21
N GLU A 240 -23.75 -13.72 -14.98
CA GLU A 240 -23.86 -14.83 -14.02
C GLU A 240 -24.82 -15.91 -14.55
N LYS A 241 -25.95 -15.54 -15.14
CA LYS A 241 -26.88 -16.48 -15.80
C LYS A 241 -26.26 -17.17 -17.01
N ALA A 242 -25.45 -16.49 -17.79
CA ALA A 242 -24.78 -17.06 -18.96
C ALA A 242 -23.67 -18.06 -18.57
N THR A 243 -23.13 -17.98 -17.34
CA THR A 243 -22.09 -18.87 -16.81
C THR A 243 -22.64 -20.05 -16.02
N GLU A 244 -23.94 -20.11 -15.71
CA GLU A 244 -24.55 -21.30 -15.11
C GLU A 244 -24.59 -22.44 -16.14
N PRO A 245 -24.02 -23.62 -15.85
CA PRO A 245 -24.12 -24.76 -16.72
C PRO A 245 -25.60 -25.17 -16.84
N ALA A 246 -26.10 -25.27 -18.08
CA ALA A 246 -27.42 -25.78 -18.35
C ALA A 246 -27.54 -27.18 -17.78
N TYR A 247 -28.20 -27.32 -16.65
CA TYR A 247 -28.67 -28.63 -16.19
C TYR A 247 -29.72 -29.10 -17.17
N TYR A 248 -29.42 -30.20 -17.85
CA TYR A 248 -30.37 -30.90 -18.70
C TYR A 248 -31.55 -31.32 -17.84
N THR A 249 -32.70 -30.67 -18.03
CA THR A 249 -33.97 -31.20 -17.61
C THR A 249 -34.35 -32.30 -18.61
N GLU A 250 -34.09 -33.56 -18.27
CA GLU A 250 -34.73 -34.66 -18.93
C GLU A 250 -36.22 -34.61 -18.59
N GLU A 251 -37.01 -34.24 -19.58
CA GLU A 251 -38.48 -34.45 -19.55
C GLU A 251 -38.76 -35.96 -19.57
N SER A 252 -39.37 -36.47 -18.52
CA SER A 252 -40.10 -37.73 -18.54
C SER A 252 -41.60 -37.43 -18.38
N PRO A 253 -42.48 -38.09 -19.16
CA PRO A 253 -43.85 -37.65 -19.34
C PRO A 253 -44.79 -38.08 -18.20
N ALA A 254 -45.71 -37.19 -17.95
CA ALA A 254 -46.97 -37.20 -17.22
C ALA A 254 -47.43 -38.49 -16.52
N LYS A 255 -47.79 -38.34 -15.24
CA LYS A 255 -49.04 -38.89 -14.68
C LYS A 255 -49.66 -37.86 -13.75
N GLU A 256 -50.89 -37.51 -14.12
CA GLU A 256 -51.81 -36.70 -13.33
C GLU A 256 -52.13 -37.38 -11.99
N SER A 257 -52.09 -36.66 -10.88
CA SER A 257 -53.10 -36.75 -9.83
C SER A 257 -53.01 -35.52 -8.89
N SER A 258 -54.14 -34.91 -8.77
CA SER A 258 -54.61 -33.85 -7.86
C SER A 258 -54.10 -33.96 -6.43
N THR A 259 -53.77 -32.86 -5.79
CA THR A 259 -54.43 -32.19 -4.65
C THR A 259 -53.55 -31.18 -3.94
N GLU A 260 -54.05 -29.98 -3.88
CA GLU A 260 -54.06 -28.97 -2.81
C GLU A 260 -52.91 -28.85 -1.77
N THR A 261 -52.55 -27.56 -1.60
CA THR A 261 -52.07 -26.87 -0.37
C THR A 261 -50.67 -27.18 0.10
N THR A 262 -49.76 -26.19 0.06
CA THR A 262 -49.45 -25.28 1.17
C THR A 262 -48.29 -24.35 0.78
N GLU A 263 -48.60 -23.07 0.71
CA GLU A 263 -47.65 -21.96 0.88
C GLU A 263 -47.26 -21.91 2.36
N SER A 264 -46.07 -22.32 2.75
CA SER A 264 -45.41 -21.93 4.02
C SER A 264 -44.02 -22.48 4.32
N GLU A 265 -43.34 -23.20 3.39
CA GLU A 265 -42.04 -23.82 3.74
C GLU A 265 -40.78 -23.17 3.16
N THR A 266 -40.88 -22.04 2.42
CA THR A 266 -39.68 -21.42 1.79
C THR A 266 -39.01 -20.32 2.62
N VAL A 267 -39.53 -19.92 3.77
CA VAL A 267 -38.98 -18.88 4.63
C VAL A 267 -38.03 -19.46 5.69
N ASP A 268 -38.26 -20.69 6.13
CA ASP A 268 -37.55 -21.30 7.26
C ASP A 268 -36.11 -21.77 6.91
N ILE A 269 -35.88 -22.21 5.67
CA ILE A 269 -34.55 -22.71 5.25
C ILE A 269 -33.50 -21.62 5.12
N ARG A 270 -33.92 -20.38 4.83
CA ARG A 270 -32.98 -19.24 4.74
C ARG A 270 -32.54 -18.73 6.11
N GLU A 271 -33.39 -18.76 7.09
CA GLU A 271 -33.05 -18.37 8.47
C GLU A 271 -32.20 -19.44 9.16
N GLU A 272 -32.44 -20.75 8.92
CA GLU A 272 -31.59 -21.82 9.43
C GLU A 272 -30.15 -21.79 8.88
N ILE A 273 -29.97 -21.55 7.58
CA ILE A 273 -28.63 -21.42 6.96
C ILE A 273 -27.87 -20.18 7.47
N LEU A 274 -28.56 -19.10 7.80
CA LEU A 274 -27.95 -17.91 8.37
C LEU A 274 -27.56 -18.10 9.84
N THR A 275 -28.39 -18.80 10.62
CA THR A 275 -28.10 -19.10 12.03
C THR A 275 -26.97 -20.12 12.18
N GLU A 276 -26.89 -21.15 11.33
CA GLU A 276 -25.76 -22.08 11.33
C GLU A 276 -24.42 -21.40 10.97
N ARG A 277 -24.40 -20.51 10.00
CA ARG A 277 -23.18 -19.76 9.66
C ARG A 277 -22.72 -18.82 10.76
N TYR A 278 -23.62 -18.21 11.52
CA TYR A 278 -23.26 -17.36 12.66
C TYR A 278 -22.70 -18.18 13.82
N SER A 279 -23.29 -19.35 14.10
CA SER A 279 -22.81 -20.25 15.18
C SER A 279 -21.43 -20.85 14.89
N ASP A 280 -21.14 -21.18 13.64
CA ASP A 280 -19.82 -21.67 13.23
C ASP A 280 -18.74 -20.59 13.30
N THR A 281 -19.07 -19.35 12.99
CA THR A 281 -18.13 -18.23 13.08
C THR A 281 -17.77 -17.91 14.54
N GLU A 282 -18.73 -17.90 15.44
CA GLU A 282 -18.52 -17.69 16.88
C GLU A 282 -17.72 -18.85 17.50
N ARG A 283 -17.96 -20.09 17.08
CA ARG A 283 -17.20 -21.25 17.55
C ARG A 283 -15.75 -21.21 17.10
N ILE A 284 -15.46 -20.83 15.85
CA ILE A 284 -14.11 -20.70 15.30
C ILE A 284 -13.35 -19.57 16.03
N ILE A 285 -14.03 -18.47 16.36
CA ILE A 285 -13.42 -17.36 17.12
C ILE A 285 -13.10 -17.82 18.54
N ALA A 286 -14.00 -18.52 19.23
CA ALA A 286 -13.77 -19.03 20.57
C ALA A 286 -12.63 -20.07 20.62
N GLU A 287 -12.55 -20.98 19.64
CA GLU A 287 -11.46 -21.97 19.53
C GLU A 287 -10.10 -21.28 19.25
N ALA A 288 -10.09 -20.19 18.46
CA ALA A 288 -8.88 -19.42 18.19
C ALA A 288 -8.41 -18.62 19.43
N GLU A 289 -9.35 -18.08 20.21
CA GLU A 289 -9.03 -17.41 21.48
C GLU A 289 -8.48 -18.38 22.52
N GLU A 290 -9.08 -19.58 22.66
CA GLU A 290 -8.57 -20.59 23.59
C GLU A 290 -7.18 -21.14 23.21
N ALA A 291 -6.88 -21.22 21.91
CA ALA A 291 -5.56 -21.62 21.42
C ALA A 291 -4.49 -20.54 21.63
N ALA A 292 -4.85 -19.26 21.69
CA ALA A 292 -3.94 -18.15 21.90
C ALA A 292 -3.53 -17.92 23.37
N PHE A 293 -4.26 -18.53 24.32
CA PHE A 293 -4.01 -18.43 25.77
C PHE A 293 -3.46 -19.71 26.44
N LYS A 294 -3.14 -20.74 25.65
CA LYS A 294 -2.37 -21.93 26.08
C LYS A 294 -0.93 -21.83 25.60
#